data_ed2befc3f7418c04280b8d402beb0d5d
#
_entry.id   ed2befc3f7418c04280b8d402beb0d5d
#
_cell.length_a   1.000
_cell.length_b   1.000
_cell.length_c   1.000
_cell.angle_alpha   90.00
_cell.angle_beta   90.00
_cell.angle_gamma   90.00
#
_symmetry.space_group_name_H-M   'P 1'
#
loop_
_entity.id
_entity.type
_entity.pdbx_description
1 polymer ?
#
loop_
_entity_poly.entity_id
_entity_poly.type
_entity_poly.pdbx_seq_one_letter_code
_entity_poly.pdbx_strand_id
1 'polypeptide(L)'
;VEEVLKYVEKYKNEIIVIKYGGNVFIDREIFDNFIKDLSVLNKLGLQVVVVHGGGPRIKRELSKQNIESKFVRGLRVTDEKIINIVETVLIDFNEDIVNSLKKIGSQAASLHTKKDNVIEIIPEQKELGFVGIPDKINTETIFGNVSCRCTVICESTKYF
;
A
#
# COMPACT_ATOMS: atom_id res chain seq x y z
N VAL A 1 -29.86 -4.09 -6.24
CA VAL A 1 -29.52 -4.82 -5.00
C VAL A 1 -29.24 -6.29 -5.30
N GLU A 2 -30.09 -7.01 -6.02
CA GLU A 2 -29.90 -8.43 -6.37
C GLU A 2 -28.62 -8.69 -7.16
N GLU A 3 -28.27 -7.80 -8.09
CA GLU A 3 -27.03 -7.92 -8.88
C GLU A 3 -25.77 -7.81 -8.01
N VAL A 4 -25.77 -6.89 -7.05
CA VAL A 4 -24.65 -6.72 -6.10
C VAL A 4 -24.49 -7.96 -5.23
N LEU A 5 -25.59 -8.54 -4.74
CA LEU A 5 -25.56 -9.75 -3.92
C LEU A 5 -24.94 -10.95 -4.64
N LYS A 6 -25.23 -11.12 -5.94
CA LYS A 6 -24.61 -12.18 -6.75
C LYS A 6 -23.07 -12.05 -6.80
N TYR A 7 -22.56 -10.82 -6.93
CA TYR A 7 -21.11 -10.59 -6.91
C TYR A 7 -20.50 -10.81 -5.51
N VAL A 8 -21.20 -10.37 -4.46
CA VAL A 8 -20.75 -10.61 -3.09
C VAL A 8 -20.65 -12.10 -2.78
N GLU A 9 -21.67 -12.88 -3.14
CA GLU A 9 -21.64 -14.34 -2.96
C GLU A 9 -20.54 -15.01 -3.78
N LYS A 10 -20.34 -14.57 -5.03
CA LYS A 10 -19.29 -15.10 -5.90
C LYS A 10 -17.89 -14.91 -5.33
N TYR A 11 -17.63 -13.79 -4.66
CA TYR A 11 -16.29 -13.42 -4.15
C TYR A 11 -16.16 -13.56 -2.63
N LYS A 12 -17.15 -14.10 -1.94
CA LYS A 12 -17.21 -14.17 -0.47
C LYS A 12 -16.03 -14.84 0.20
N ASN A 13 -15.38 -15.78 -0.49
CA ASN A 13 -14.22 -16.51 0.01
C ASN A 13 -12.93 -16.20 -0.77
N GLU A 14 -13.00 -15.22 -1.65
CA GLU A 14 -11.86 -14.81 -2.49
C GLU A 14 -11.16 -13.61 -1.87
N ILE A 15 -9.85 -13.52 -2.08
CA ILE A 15 -9.07 -12.36 -1.71
C ILE A 15 -9.03 -11.40 -2.88
N ILE A 16 -9.53 -10.19 -2.66
CA ILE A 16 -9.53 -9.11 -3.64
C ILE A 16 -8.31 -8.22 -3.39
N VAL A 17 -7.39 -8.20 -4.35
CA VAL A 17 -6.23 -7.31 -4.29
C VAL A 17 -6.52 -6.02 -5.03
N ILE A 18 -6.46 -4.90 -4.33
CA ILE A 18 -6.67 -3.57 -4.89
C ILE A 18 -5.33 -2.83 -4.91
N LYS A 19 -4.83 -2.52 -6.11
CA LYS A 19 -3.68 -1.64 -6.25
C LYS A 19 -4.15 -0.19 -6.22
N TYR A 20 -3.70 0.56 -5.23
CA TYR A 20 -3.98 1.98 -5.07
C TYR A 20 -2.72 2.80 -5.33
N GLY A 21 -2.66 3.45 -6.49
CA GLY A 21 -1.44 4.13 -6.93
C GLY A 21 -1.70 5.35 -7.80
N GLY A 22 -0.62 6.06 -8.15
CA GLY A 22 -0.68 7.23 -9.00
C GLY A 22 -1.09 8.52 -8.28
N ASN A 23 -1.67 9.47 -9.02
CA ASN A 23 -2.01 10.81 -8.53
C ASN A 23 -3.30 10.86 -7.68
N VAL A 24 -3.94 9.73 -7.43
CA VAL A 24 -5.21 9.62 -6.69
C VAL A 24 -5.10 10.15 -5.24
N PHE A 25 -3.88 10.25 -4.72
CA PHE A 25 -3.60 10.65 -3.33
C PHE A 25 -3.54 12.17 -3.09
N ILE A 26 -3.69 12.99 -4.11
CA ILE A 26 -3.56 14.45 -3.99
C ILE A 26 -4.88 15.06 -3.56
N ASP A 27 -6.00 14.42 -3.93
CA ASP A 27 -7.34 14.88 -3.67
C ASP A 27 -7.92 14.22 -2.41
N ARG A 28 -8.34 15.05 -1.46
CA ARG A 28 -8.91 14.61 -0.19
C ARG A 28 -10.26 13.92 -0.39
N GLU A 29 -11.08 14.42 -1.30
CA GLU A 29 -12.40 13.83 -1.58
C GLU A 29 -12.26 12.42 -2.17
N ILE A 30 -11.33 12.25 -3.11
CA ILE A 30 -11.04 10.93 -3.72
C ILE A 30 -10.54 9.96 -2.65
N PHE A 31 -9.67 10.40 -1.74
CA PHE A 31 -9.19 9.59 -0.64
C PHE A 31 -10.33 9.16 0.29
N ASP A 32 -11.17 10.11 0.72
CA ASP A 32 -12.28 9.84 1.62
C ASP A 32 -13.32 8.91 0.98
N ASN A 33 -13.58 9.02 -0.32
CA ASN A 33 -14.43 8.09 -1.07
C ASN A 33 -13.82 6.69 -1.15
N PHE A 34 -12.52 6.58 -1.42
CA PHE A 34 -11.83 5.29 -1.40
C PHE A 34 -11.93 4.58 -0.04
N ILE A 35 -11.77 5.32 1.07
CA ILE A 35 -11.93 4.77 2.42
C ILE A 35 -13.36 4.26 2.65
N LYS A 36 -14.38 4.99 2.18
CA LYS A 36 -15.78 4.56 2.26
C LYS A 36 -16.02 3.28 1.46
N ASP A 37 -15.49 3.20 0.24
CA ASP A 37 -15.64 2.03 -0.63
C ASP A 37 -15.00 0.79 0.00
N LEU A 38 -13.79 0.91 0.55
CA LEU A 38 -13.15 -0.17 1.30
C LEU A 38 -13.99 -0.61 2.51
N SER A 39 -14.58 0.34 3.23
CA SER A 39 -15.48 0.04 4.35
C SER A 39 -16.70 -0.74 3.91
N VAL A 40 -17.27 -0.41 2.77
CA VAL A 40 -18.41 -1.15 2.20
C VAL A 40 -18.00 -2.59 1.87
N LEU A 41 -16.88 -2.80 1.19
CA LEU A 41 -16.38 -4.14 0.87
C LEU A 41 -16.15 -4.97 2.14
N ASN A 42 -15.55 -4.38 3.16
CA ASN A 42 -15.32 -5.03 4.45
C ASN A 42 -16.64 -5.43 5.14
N LYS A 43 -17.64 -4.54 5.17
CA LYS A 43 -18.98 -4.80 5.74
C LYS A 43 -19.75 -5.89 4.97
N LEU A 44 -19.50 -6.02 3.68
CA LEU A 44 -20.05 -7.09 2.85
C LEU A 44 -19.36 -8.45 3.09
N GLY A 45 -18.34 -8.49 3.94
CA GLY A 45 -17.61 -9.71 4.29
C GLY A 45 -16.57 -10.14 3.26
N LEU A 46 -16.20 -9.26 2.33
CA LEU A 46 -15.16 -9.52 1.35
C LEU A 46 -13.77 -9.36 1.99
N GLN A 47 -12.84 -10.21 1.59
CA GLN A 47 -11.45 -10.17 2.04
C GLN A 47 -10.64 -9.25 1.11
N VAL A 48 -10.16 -8.13 1.62
CA VAL A 48 -9.51 -7.10 0.80
C VAL A 48 -8.07 -6.89 1.23
N VAL A 49 -7.17 -6.93 0.26
CA VAL A 49 -5.77 -6.52 0.39
C VAL A 49 -5.55 -5.29 -0.47
N VAL A 50 -5.12 -4.19 0.13
CA VAL A 50 -4.77 -2.97 -0.58
C VAL A 50 -3.25 -2.89 -0.69
N VAL A 51 -2.74 -2.75 -1.90
CA VAL A 51 -1.33 -2.49 -2.17
C VAL A 51 -1.20 -1.06 -2.65
N HIS A 52 -0.54 -0.21 -1.88
CA HIS A 52 -0.40 1.21 -2.22
C HIS A 52 1.04 1.63 -2.50
N GLY A 53 1.20 2.66 -3.31
CA GLY A 53 2.46 3.38 -3.49
C GLY A 53 2.44 4.73 -2.76
N GLY A 54 3.48 5.55 -2.97
CA GLY A 54 3.60 6.84 -2.32
C GLY A 54 4.23 7.96 -3.17
N GLY A 55 4.34 7.75 -4.48
CA GLY A 55 5.09 8.65 -5.37
C GLY A 55 4.87 10.15 -5.16
N PRO A 56 3.63 10.66 -5.19
CA PRO A 56 3.35 12.08 -4.97
C PRO A 56 3.70 12.58 -3.56
N ARG A 57 3.43 11.77 -2.53
CA ARG A 57 3.79 12.11 -1.13
C ARG A 57 5.30 12.15 -0.95
N ILE A 58 6.01 11.17 -1.51
CA ILE A 58 7.49 11.12 -1.52
C ILE A 58 8.06 12.34 -2.22
N LYS A 59 7.54 12.67 -3.42
CA LYS A 59 7.99 13.86 -4.16
C LYS A 59 7.83 15.14 -3.33
N ARG A 60 6.67 15.30 -2.68
CA ARG A 60 6.38 16.45 -1.83
C ARG A 60 7.34 16.54 -0.65
N GLU A 61 7.63 15.41 0.02
CA GLU A 61 8.51 15.40 1.18
C GLU A 61 9.97 15.67 0.80
N LEU A 62 10.46 15.09 -0.30
CA LEU A 62 11.78 15.40 -0.84
C LEU A 62 11.91 16.87 -1.22
N SER A 63 10.88 17.46 -1.85
CA SER A 63 10.86 18.89 -2.21
C SER A 63 10.94 19.81 -0.99
N LYS A 64 10.28 19.47 0.13
CA LYS A 64 10.41 20.24 1.39
C LYS A 64 11.84 20.26 1.93
N GLN A 65 12.62 19.23 1.65
CA GLN A 65 14.01 19.11 2.07
C GLN A 65 15.00 19.58 0.98
N ASN A 66 14.52 20.21 -0.09
CA ASN A 66 15.30 20.64 -1.25
C ASN A 66 16.10 19.49 -1.91
N ILE A 67 15.51 18.28 -1.93
CA ILE A 67 16.10 17.10 -2.57
C ILE A 67 15.41 16.88 -3.91
N GLU A 68 16.17 16.92 -4.99
CA GLU A 68 15.67 16.58 -6.32
C GLU A 68 15.69 15.06 -6.55
N SER A 69 14.60 14.55 -7.11
CA SER A 69 14.49 13.14 -7.51
C SER A 69 15.07 12.94 -8.90
N LYS A 70 16.03 12.03 -9.02
CA LYS A 70 16.53 11.55 -10.30
C LYS A 70 15.87 10.21 -10.62
N PHE A 71 15.55 9.99 -11.91
CA PHE A 71 14.95 8.75 -12.38
C PHE A 71 15.77 8.15 -13.52
N VAL A 72 15.95 6.83 -13.47
CA VAL A 72 16.57 6.04 -14.53
C VAL A 72 15.58 4.93 -14.89
N ARG A 73 15.18 4.86 -16.14
CA ARG A 73 14.20 3.88 -16.65
C ARG A 73 12.91 3.81 -15.81
N GLY A 74 12.44 4.97 -15.32
CA GLY A 74 11.23 5.05 -14.49
C GLY A 74 11.41 4.66 -13.02
N LEU A 75 12.60 4.24 -12.61
CA LEU A 75 12.95 3.96 -11.23
C LEU A 75 13.68 5.17 -10.61
N ARG A 76 13.35 5.48 -9.36
CA ARG A 76 14.01 6.57 -8.63
C ARG A 76 15.39 6.12 -8.19
N VAL A 77 16.41 6.93 -8.50
CA VAL A 77 17.73 6.78 -7.88
C VAL A 77 17.59 7.10 -6.40
N THR A 78 17.90 6.15 -5.54
CA THR A 78 17.58 6.20 -4.13
C THR A 78 18.81 5.93 -3.30
N ASP A 79 19.43 7.00 -2.77
CA ASP A 79 20.52 6.91 -1.81
C ASP A 79 20.00 6.67 -0.38
N GLU A 80 20.90 6.56 0.58
CA GLU A 80 20.59 6.32 1.99
C GLU A 80 19.69 7.40 2.60
N LYS A 81 19.87 8.65 2.22
CA LYS A 81 19.03 9.76 2.71
C LYS A 81 17.62 9.67 2.12
N ILE A 82 17.53 9.37 0.84
CA ILE A 82 16.25 9.26 0.15
C ILE A 82 15.47 8.04 0.63
N ILE A 83 16.12 6.88 0.86
CA ILE A 83 15.42 5.67 1.31
C ILE A 83 14.77 5.87 2.68
N ASN A 84 15.43 6.54 3.62
CA ASN A 84 14.85 6.82 4.93
C ASN A 84 13.60 7.71 4.84
N ILE A 85 13.61 8.70 3.94
CA ILE A 85 12.43 9.55 3.69
C ILE A 85 11.31 8.74 3.04
N VAL A 86 11.63 7.90 2.06
CA VAL A 86 10.67 7.05 1.37
C VAL A 86 10.00 6.08 2.33
N GLU A 87 10.79 5.39 3.18
CA GLU A 87 10.27 4.46 4.18
C GLU A 87 9.30 5.17 5.14
N THR A 88 9.70 6.30 5.71
CA THR A 88 8.85 7.09 6.61
C THR A 88 7.54 7.50 5.93
N VAL A 89 7.60 8.04 4.72
CA VAL A 89 6.40 8.49 3.99
C VAL A 89 5.45 7.35 3.67
N LEU A 90 5.97 6.17 3.35
CA LEU A 90 5.14 5.02 3.03
C LEU A 90 4.49 4.43 4.29
N ILE A 91 5.22 4.34 5.39
CA ILE A 91 4.68 3.91 6.69
C ILE A 91 3.58 4.87 7.16
N ASP A 92 3.85 6.18 7.17
CA ASP A 92 2.86 7.19 7.56
C ASP A 92 1.60 7.10 6.70
N PHE A 93 1.76 6.84 5.41
CA PHE A 93 0.62 6.73 4.52
C PHE A 93 -0.18 5.44 4.74
N ASN A 94 0.50 4.32 5.00
CA ASN A 94 -0.14 3.07 5.39
C ASN A 94 -1.01 3.29 6.63
N GLU A 95 -0.44 3.90 7.68
CA GLU A 95 -1.14 4.21 8.91
C GLU A 95 -2.30 5.20 8.71
N ASP A 96 -2.18 6.19 7.82
CA ASP A 96 -3.28 7.10 7.45
C ASP A 96 -4.49 6.33 6.92
N ILE A 97 -4.29 5.35 6.04
CA ILE A 97 -5.36 4.51 5.48
C ILE A 97 -5.99 3.67 6.58
N VAL A 98 -5.17 2.96 7.38
CA VAL A 98 -5.63 2.11 8.48
C VAL A 98 -6.45 2.91 9.49
N ASN A 99 -5.92 4.05 9.94
CA ASN A 99 -6.59 4.91 10.90
C ASN A 99 -7.90 5.49 10.36
N SER A 100 -7.95 5.84 9.06
CA SER A 100 -9.17 6.32 8.42
C SER A 100 -10.26 5.25 8.37
N LEU A 101 -9.90 3.99 8.07
CA LEU A 101 -10.82 2.85 8.09
C LEU A 101 -11.33 2.59 9.51
N LYS A 102 -10.45 2.58 10.52
CA LYS A 102 -10.83 2.38 11.92
C LYS A 102 -11.79 3.46 12.43
N LYS A 103 -11.57 4.73 12.05
CA LYS A 103 -12.45 5.85 12.41
C LYS A 103 -13.89 5.69 11.94
N ILE A 104 -14.12 5.00 10.83
CA ILE A 104 -15.47 4.72 10.30
C ILE A 104 -15.98 3.31 10.65
N GLY A 105 -15.35 2.66 11.65
CA GLY A 105 -15.78 1.39 12.22
C GLY A 105 -15.42 0.15 11.39
N SER A 106 -14.49 0.26 10.44
CA SER A 106 -13.96 -0.90 9.70
C SER A 106 -12.73 -1.47 10.39
N GLN A 107 -12.57 -2.79 10.31
CA GLN A 107 -11.35 -3.45 10.75
C GLN A 107 -10.28 -3.32 9.67
N ALA A 108 -9.09 -2.90 10.05
CA ALA A 108 -7.96 -2.76 9.16
C ALA A 108 -6.65 -3.11 9.87
N ALA A 109 -5.76 -3.77 9.16
CA ALA A 109 -4.42 -4.13 9.60
C ALA A 109 -3.37 -3.54 8.66
N SER A 110 -2.30 -3.02 9.24
CA SER A 110 -1.12 -2.53 8.54
C SER A 110 -0.13 -3.67 8.37
N LEU A 111 0.40 -3.84 7.18
CA LEU A 111 1.56 -4.69 6.91
C LEU A 111 2.67 -3.85 6.30
N HIS A 112 3.82 -3.85 6.95
CA HIS A 112 5.01 -3.15 6.49
C HIS A 112 5.96 -4.12 5.81
N THR A 113 6.35 -3.84 4.60
CA THR A 113 7.17 -4.73 3.76
C THR A 113 8.43 -5.21 4.48
N LYS A 114 9.16 -4.28 5.11
CA LYS A 114 10.40 -4.57 5.82
C LYS A 114 10.16 -5.21 7.19
N LYS A 115 9.31 -4.60 8.02
CA LYS A 115 9.07 -5.04 9.40
C LYS A 115 8.40 -6.41 9.46
N ASP A 116 7.42 -6.65 8.59
CA ASP A 116 6.61 -7.86 8.60
C ASP A 116 7.11 -8.90 7.58
N ASN A 117 8.24 -8.61 6.93
CA ASN A 117 8.88 -9.48 5.94
C ASN A 117 7.90 -9.98 4.85
N VAL A 118 7.08 -9.06 4.33
CA VAL A 118 6.04 -9.39 3.35
C VAL A 118 6.63 -9.64 1.97
N ILE A 119 7.67 -8.87 1.60
CA ILE A 119 8.32 -8.96 0.30
C ILE A 119 9.83 -9.08 0.50
N GLU A 120 10.40 -10.20 0.06
CA GLU A 120 11.84 -10.35 -0.11
C GLU A 120 12.25 -9.73 -1.44
N ILE A 121 13.34 -8.98 -1.44
CA ILE A 121 13.85 -8.28 -2.62
C ILE A 121 15.31 -8.65 -2.88
N ILE A 122 15.68 -8.62 -4.15
CA ILE A 122 17.08 -8.67 -4.59
C ILE A 122 17.50 -7.30 -5.11
N PRO A 123 18.78 -6.90 -4.96
CA PRO A 123 19.26 -5.62 -5.48
C PRO A 123 19.01 -5.47 -6.98
N GLU A 124 18.53 -4.29 -7.37
CA GLU A 124 18.51 -3.87 -8.78
C GLU A 124 19.94 -3.44 -9.20
N GLN A 125 20.07 -2.58 -10.17
CA GLN A 125 21.36 -2.07 -10.64
C GLN A 125 22.01 -1.16 -9.56
N LYS A 126 23.32 -1.31 -9.36
CA LYS A 126 24.08 -0.55 -8.35
C LYS A 126 23.92 0.97 -8.47
N GLU A 127 23.73 1.48 -9.69
CA GLU A 127 23.55 2.91 -9.97
C GLU A 127 22.23 3.47 -9.43
N LEU A 128 21.25 2.61 -9.13
CA LEU A 128 19.97 3.00 -8.55
C LEU A 128 20.01 3.12 -7.01
N GLY A 129 21.09 2.66 -6.38
CA GLY A 129 21.22 2.66 -4.92
C GLY A 129 20.30 1.62 -4.26
N PHE A 130 19.54 2.04 -3.27
CA PHE A 130 18.64 1.18 -2.49
C PHE A 130 17.34 0.85 -3.24
N VAL A 131 17.45 0.30 -4.45
CA VAL A 131 16.33 -0.17 -5.26
C VAL A 131 16.42 -1.67 -5.43
N GLY A 132 15.33 -2.38 -5.18
CA GLY A 132 15.24 -3.83 -5.30
C GLY A 132 14.15 -4.31 -6.24
N ILE A 133 14.31 -5.55 -6.69
CA ILE A 133 13.29 -6.29 -7.45
C ILE A 133 12.65 -7.29 -6.49
N PRO A 134 11.31 -7.38 -6.43
CA PRO A 134 10.64 -8.42 -5.67
C PRO A 134 11.09 -9.81 -6.14
N ASP A 135 11.55 -10.64 -5.20
CA ASP A 135 11.96 -12.02 -5.43
C ASP A 135 10.91 -13.00 -4.89
N LYS A 136 10.54 -12.84 -3.62
CA LYS A 136 9.52 -13.67 -2.96
C LYS A 136 8.50 -12.82 -2.23
N ILE A 137 7.29 -13.36 -2.12
CA ILE A 137 6.21 -12.76 -1.34
C ILE A 137 5.79 -13.75 -0.26
N ASN A 138 5.82 -13.30 0.99
CA ASN A 138 5.35 -14.07 2.14
C ASN A 138 3.82 -13.99 2.22
N THR A 139 3.17 -14.90 1.51
CA THR A 139 1.70 -14.96 1.45
C THR A 139 1.08 -15.41 2.76
N GLU A 140 1.80 -16.17 3.59
CA GLU A 140 1.29 -16.63 4.90
C GLU A 140 1.02 -15.45 5.84
N THR A 141 1.93 -14.46 5.85
CA THR A 141 1.74 -13.23 6.63
C THR A 141 0.50 -12.46 6.16
N ILE A 142 0.25 -12.42 4.84
CA ILE A 142 -0.92 -11.76 4.28
C ILE A 142 -2.18 -12.53 4.67
N PHE A 143 -2.23 -13.84 4.44
CA PHE A 143 -3.39 -14.68 4.72
C PHE A 143 -3.76 -14.72 6.20
N GLY A 144 -2.76 -14.75 7.10
CA GLY A 144 -2.98 -14.68 8.53
C GLY A 144 -3.74 -13.43 8.97
N ASN A 145 -3.46 -12.29 8.33
CA ASN A 145 -4.15 -11.03 8.62
C ASN A 145 -5.53 -10.94 7.94
N VAL A 146 -5.67 -11.41 6.71
CA VAL A 146 -6.94 -11.37 5.96
C VAL A 146 -8.00 -12.28 6.61
N SER A 147 -7.61 -13.43 7.13
CA SER A 147 -8.53 -14.39 7.79
C SER A 147 -9.26 -13.81 9.00
N CYS A 148 -8.75 -12.74 9.61
CA CYS A 148 -9.40 -11.98 10.70
C CYS A 148 -10.50 -11.03 10.21
N ARG A 149 -10.92 -11.07 8.96
CA ARG A 149 -11.86 -10.13 8.31
C ARG A 149 -11.40 -8.67 8.36
N CYS A 150 -10.11 -8.46 8.38
CA CYS A 150 -9.51 -7.13 8.31
C CYS A 150 -9.21 -6.77 6.85
N THR A 151 -9.39 -5.50 6.49
CA THR A 151 -8.76 -4.96 5.29
C THR A 151 -7.26 -4.83 5.54
N VAL A 152 -6.46 -5.55 4.79
CA VAL A 152 -4.99 -5.52 4.92
C VAL A 152 -4.43 -4.41 4.04
N ILE A 153 -3.64 -3.53 4.62
CA ILE A 153 -2.97 -2.42 3.92
C ILE A 153 -1.48 -2.71 3.87
N CYS A 154 -0.92 -2.77 2.68
CA CYS A 154 0.50 -3.04 2.45
C CYS A 154 1.09 -1.99 1.49
N GLU A 155 2.25 -1.43 1.84
CA GLU A 155 2.98 -0.58 0.91
C GLU A 155 3.70 -1.40 -0.16
N SER A 156 3.68 -0.89 -1.40
CA SER A 156 4.48 -1.46 -2.50
C SER A 156 5.87 -0.83 -2.50
N THR A 157 6.79 -1.35 -1.73
CA THR A 157 8.19 -0.90 -1.77
C THR A 157 9.02 -1.76 -2.72
N LYS A 158 9.77 -1.07 -3.57
CA LYS A 158 10.88 -1.64 -4.35
C LYS A 158 12.24 -1.23 -3.78
N TYR A 159 12.30 -1.00 -2.45
CA TYR A 159 13.48 -0.46 -1.79
C TYR A 159 13.97 -1.42 -0.70
N PHE A 160 15.28 -1.42 -0.48
CA PHE A 160 15.93 -2.21 0.57
C PHE A 160 15.70 -1.62 1.95
#